data_e6049f74c683c557cfec7f90978ea203
#
_entry.id   e6049f74c683c557cfec7f90978ea203
#
_cell.length_a   1.000
_cell.length_b   1.000
_cell.length_c   1.000
_cell.angle_alpha   90.00
_cell.angle_beta   90.00
_cell.angle_gamma   90.00
#
_symmetry.space_group_name_H-M   'P 1'
#
loop_
_entity.id
_entity.type
_entity.pdbx_description
1 polymer ?
#
loop_
_entity_poly.entity_id
_entity_poly.type
_entity_poly.pdbx_seq_one_letter_code
_entity_poly.pdbx_strand_id
1 'polypeptide(L)'
;MNITKLEEQQILLNQIVEKDFGRVAVILEGRDTAGKTGTIRELTHYLPTSKYSISLSTKPSSWDMKHWLKSWKKKLPSKNQIVFFDRSWYSRAMVQKLNGWCTDKQYEKFMNEVCKWENKQDITFIKLWLSISEEEQAIRIGTRQNSPLTKWKFSPNDAVALSKYDQMTILKERVFTTLGDWHSIDYNNKKAGRLALITKIVDILKGN
;
A
#
# COMPACT_ATOMS: atom_id res chain seq x y z
N MET A 1 -16.61 26.89 11.00
CA MET A 1 -16.49 25.75 10.04
C MET A 1 -16.27 24.50 10.88
N ASN A 2 -17.15 23.50 10.82
CA ASN A 2 -16.97 22.26 11.57
C ASN A 2 -16.00 21.37 10.81
N ILE A 3 -14.78 21.28 11.29
CA ILE A 3 -13.71 20.43 10.74
C ILE A 3 -13.91 19.00 11.25
N THR A 4 -13.89 18.02 10.38
CA THR A 4 -13.97 16.60 10.75
C THR A 4 -12.62 16.10 11.28
N LYS A 5 -12.63 15.01 12.09
CA LYS A 5 -11.38 14.39 12.57
C LYS A 5 -10.43 13.98 11.43
N LEU A 6 -10.95 13.62 10.27
CA LEU A 6 -10.14 13.29 9.10
C LEU A 6 -9.44 14.54 8.56
N GLU A 7 -10.18 15.65 8.44
CA GLU A 7 -9.62 16.94 7.98
C GLU A 7 -8.58 17.48 8.96
N GLU A 8 -8.77 17.30 10.28
CA GLU A 8 -7.73 17.63 11.28
C GLU A 8 -6.41 16.91 10.99
N GLN A 9 -6.46 15.61 10.67
CA GLN A 9 -5.27 14.84 10.32
C GLN A 9 -4.68 15.25 8.96
N GLN A 10 -5.51 15.63 8.01
CA GLN A 10 -5.05 16.16 6.72
C GLN A 10 -4.35 17.52 6.89
N ILE A 11 -4.83 18.38 7.78
CA ILE A 11 -4.17 19.64 8.15
C ILE A 11 -2.79 19.35 8.76
N LEU A 12 -2.71 18.41 9.70
CA LEU A 12 -1.43 18.04 10.32
C LEU A 12 -0.44 17.47 9.29
N LEU A 13 -0.91 16.65 8.35
CA LEU A 13 -0.06 16.14 7.27
C LEU A 13 0.44 17.28 6.36
N ASN A 14 -0.42 18.26 6.02
CA ASN A 14 -0.01 19.45 5.29
C ASN A 14 1.08 20.24 6.02
N GLN A 15 0.92 20.48 7.32
CA GLN A 15 1.92 21.20 8.14
C GLN A 15 3.28 20.47 8.17
N ILE A 16 3.27 19.14 8.11
CA ILE A 16 4.50 18.34 8.02
C ILE A 16 5.20 18.56 6.68
N VAL A 17 4.45 18.49 5.57
CA VAL A 17 5.05 18.60 4.22
C VAL A 17 5.46 20.02 3.83
N GLU A 18 5.05 21.03 4.58
CA GLU A 18 5.56 22.40 4.43
C GLU A 18 7.00 22.56 4.92
N LYS A 19 7.45 21.68 5.82
CA LYS A 19 8.80 21.69 6.40
C LYS A 19 9.76 20.81 5.57
N ASP A 20 11.02 20.70 6.01
CA ASP A 20 11.93 19.66 5.53
C ASP A 20 11.56 18.34 6.24
N PHE A 21 10.97 17.41 5.50
CA PHE A 21 10.49 16.13 6.02
C PHE A 21 11.24 14.93 5.42
N GLY A 22 12.30 15.20 4.65
CA GLY A 22 13.14 14.17 4.06
C GLY A 22 12.47 13.43 2.90
N ARG A 23 12.67 12.12 2.84
CA ARG A 23 12.19 11.23 1.78
C ARG A 23 11.24 10.21 2.39
N VAL A 24 9.99 10.16 1.95
CA VAL A 24 8.96 9.32 2.57
C VAL A 24 8.31 8.41 1.54
N ALA A 25 8.27 7.12 1.80
CA ALA A 25 7.56 6.12 1.01
C ALA A 25 6.41 5.51 1.83
N VAL A 26 5.18 5.84 1.49
CA VAL A 26 3.98 5.26 2.11
C VAL A 26 3.52 4.07 1.27
N ILE A 27 3.67 2.88 1.83
CA ILE A 27 3.37 1.61 1.16
C ILE A 27 2.00 1.12 1.61
N LEU A 28 1.05 1.04 0.68
CA LEU A 28 -0.26 0.48 0.93
C LEU A 28 -0.37 -0.89 0.28
N GLU A 29 -0.40 -1.92 1.11
CA GLU A 29 -0.73 -3.28 0.70
C GLU A 29 -2.09 -3.69 1.29
N GLY A 30 -2.65 -4.77 0.82
CA GLY A 30 -3.95 -5.25 1.25
C GLY A 30 -4.62 -6.07 0.18
N ARG A 31 -5.71 -6.72 0.55
CA ARG A 31 -6.51 -7.57 -0.34
C ARG A 31 -7.08 -6.76 -1.51
N ASP A 32 -7.52 -7.45 -2.54
CA ASP A 32 -8.31 -6.79 -3.58
C ASP A 32 -9.60 -6.23 -2.95
N THR A 33 -10.05 -5.08 -3.45
CA THR A 33 -11.16 -4.30 -2.89
C THR A 33 -10.95 -3.67 -1.50
N ALA A 34 -9.82 -3.86 -0.82
CA ALA A 34 -9.58 -3.26 0.51
C ALA A 34 -9.68 -1.72 0.53
N GLY A 35 -9.46 -1.03 -0.61
CA GLY A 35 -9.68 0.40 -0.71
C GLY A 35 -8.42 1.25 -0.89
N LYS A 36 -7.28 0.65 -1.22
CA LYS A 36 -5.97 1.33 -1.39
C LYS A 36 -6.03 2.61 -2.23
N THR A 37 -6.49 2.50 -3.47
CA THR A 37 -6.58 3.64 -4.40
C THR A 37 -7.48 4.77 -3.86
N GLY A 38 -8.62 4.41 -3.25
CA GLY A 38 -9.52 5.39 -2.64
C GLY A 38 -8.92 6.07 -1.43
N THR A 39 -8.09 5.37 -0.68
CA THR A 39 -7.33 5.91 0.45
C THR A 39 -6.27 6.90 -0.01
N ILE A 40 -5.49 6.57 -1.03
CA ILE A 40 -4.48 7.48 -1.59
C ILE A 40 -5.15 8.78 -2.06
N ARG A 41 -6.29 8.69 -2.76
CA ARG A 41 -7.04 9.87 -3.19
C ARG A 41 -7.44 10.76 -2.02
N GLU A 42 -7.89 10.17 -0.92
CA GLU A 42 -8.26 10.92 0.28
C GLU A 42 -7.06 11.56 0.96
N LEU A 43 -5.95 10.81 1.09
CA LEU A 43 -4.71 11.33 1.68
C LEU A 43 -4.12 12.51 0.89
N THR A 44 -4.25 12.48 -0.43
CA THR A 44 -3.67 13.50 -1.31
C THR A 44 -4.61 14.65 -1.63
N HIS A 45 -5.85 14.62 -1.11
CA HIS A 45 -6.89 15.57 -1.48
C HIS A 45 -6.48 17.03 -1.28
N TYR A 46 -5.81 17.33 -0.18
CA TYR A 46 -5.35 18.68 0.16
C TYR A 46 -3.83 18.86 0.10
N LEU A 47 -3.08 17.82 -0.30
CA LEU A 47 -1.63 17.92 -0.41
C LEU A 47 -1.22 18.71 -1.67
N PRO A 48 -0.22 19.60 -1.59
CA PRO A 48 0.36 20.24 -2.77
C PRO A 48 0.92 19.18 -3.73
N THR A 49 0.56 19.25 -5.01
CA THR A 49 0.96 18.27 -6.04
C THR A 49 2.48 18.16 -6.22
N SER A 50 3.23 19.21 -5.88
CA SER A 50 4.69 19.23 -5.88
C SER A 50 5.32 18.37 -4.76
N LYS A 51 4.57 18.06 -3.71
CA LYS A 51 5.07 17.37 -2.51
C LYS A 51 4.84 15.86 -2.53
N TYR A 52 4.07 15.35 -3.47
CA TYR A 52 3.81 13.91 -3.56
C TYR A 52 3.80 13.39 -4.99
N SER A 53 3.92 12.08 -5.10
CA SER A 53 3.58 11.34 -6.31
C SER A 53 2.91 10.02 -5.96
N ILE A 54 2.26 9.40 -6.93
CA ILE A 54 1.57 8.12 -6.76
C ILE A 54 2.20 7.10 -7.69
N SER A 55 2.63 5.98 -7.11
CA SER A 55 3.13 4.83 -7.87
C SER A 55 2.09 3.71 -7.85
N LEU A 56 1.43 3.50 -8.99
CA LEU A 56 0.54 2.36 -9.19
C LEU A 56 1.36 1.14 -9.63
N SER A 57 1.09 -0.01 -9.00
CA SER A 57 1.67 -1.27 -9.46
C SER A 57 0.92 -1.75 -10.69
N THR A 58 1.62 -1.87 -11.80
CA THR A 58 1.13 -2.45 -13.05
C THR A 58 1.67 -3.87 -13.23
N LYS A 59 1.18 -4.58 -14.26
CA LYS A 59 1.75 -5.88 -14.62
C LYS A 59 3.23 -5.70 -14.98
N PRO A 60 4.16 -6.38 -14.27
CA PRO A 60 5.60 -6.22 -14.51
C PRO A 60 6.01 -6.79 -15.86
N SER A 61 6.99 -6.15 -16.50
CA SER A 61 7.66 -6.67 -17.68
C SER A 61 8.59 -7.83 -17.33
N SER A 62 9.06 -8.56 -18.33
CA SER A 62 10.06 -9.62 -18.13
C SER A 62 11.36 -9.09 -17.54
N TRP A 63 11.73 -7.85 -17.87
CA TRP A 63 12.89 -7.17 -17.28
C TRP A 63 12.67 -6.87 -15.80
N ASP A 64 11.50 -6.31 -15.42
CA ASP A 64 11.12 -6.04 -14.03
C ASP A 64 11.14 -7.33 -13.20
N MET A 65 10.64 -8.43 -13.77
CA MET A 65 10.62 -9.73 -13.10
C MET A 65 12.03 -10.23 -12.77
N LYS A 66 13.01 -9.96 -13.63
CA LYS A 66 14.43 -10.32 -13.41
C LYS A 66 15.16 -9.35 -12.47
N HIS A 67 14.77 -8.06 -12.47
CA HIS A 67 15.46 -6.98 -11.75
C HIS A 67 14.54 -6.29 -10.73
N TRP A 68 13.80 -7.07 -9.94
CA TRP A 68 12.65 -6.60 -9.15
C TRP A 68 12.94 -5.36 -8.31
N LEU A 69 13.85 -5.42 -7.36
CA LEU A 69 14.17 -4.27 -6.50
C LEU A 69 14.81 -3.10 -7.27
N LYS A 70 15.57 -3.40 -8.33
CA LYS A 70 16.16 -2.36 -9.18
C LYS A 70 15.11 -1.58 -9.97
N SER A 71 14.04 -2.23 -10.41
CA SER A 71 12.94 -1.56 -11.12
C SER A 71 12.17 -0.60 -10.21
N TRP A 72 12.03 -0.94 -8.93
CA TRP A 72 11.38 -0.09 -7.93
C TRP A 72 12.24 1.09 -7.48
N LYS A 73 13.58 0.97 -7.53
CA LYS A 73 14.48 2.06 -7.14
C LYS A 73 14.20 3.38 -7.86
N LYS A 74 13.78 3.32 -9.13
CA LYS A 74 13.46 4.51 -9.94
C LYS A 74 12.18 5.22 -9.51
N LYS A 75 11.35 4.59 -8.68
CA LYS A 75 10.07 5.10 -8.19
C LYS A 75 10.13 5.63 -6.76
N LEU A 76 11.30 5.56 -6.13
CA LEU A 76 11.50 6.02 -4.76
C LEU A 76 11.42 7.56 -4.68
N PRO A 77 11.00 8.11 -3.53
CA PRO A 77 10.85 9.55 -3.35
C PRO A 77 12.17 10.31 -3.51
N SER A 78 12.09 11.52 -4.03
CA SER A 78 13.12 12.54 -3.94
C SER A 78 13.07 13.25 -2.58
N LYS A 79 14.05 14.12 -2.29
CA LYS A 79 14.03 14.93 -1.06
C LYS A 79 12.74 15.78 -0.99
N ASN A 80 12.14 15.85 0.18
CA ASN A 80 10.89 16.55 0.45
C ASN A 80 9.72 16.10 -0.44
N GLN A 81 9.67 14.79 -0.71
CA GLN A 81 8.59 14.16 -1.46
C GLN A 81 8.06 12.92 -0.73
N ILE A 82 6.73 12.77 -0.74
CA ILE A 82 6.05 11.53 -0.36
C ILE A 82 5.69 10.77 -1.64
N VAL A 83 6.06 9.48 -1.72
CA VAL A 83 5.50 8.59 -2.75
C VAL A 83 4.52 7.64 -2.11
N PHE A 84 3.26 7.70 -2.55
CA PHE A 84 2.22 6.75 -2.17
C PHE A 84 2.22 5.57 -3.14
N PHE A 85 2.49 4.38 -2.62
CA PHE A 85 2.51 3.15 -3.41
C PHE A 85 1.18 2.40 -3.28
N ASP A 86 0.38 2.32 -4.35
CA ASP A 86 -0.74 1.38 -4.45
C ASP A 86 -0.18 0.04 -4.90
N ARG A 87 0.12 -0.83 -3.93
CA ARG A 87 1.03 -1.95 -4.00
C ARG A 87 2.47 -1.54 -4.29
N SER A 88 3.39 -2.39 -3.87
CA SER A 88 4.82 -2.10 -3.89
C SER A 88 5.65 -3.29 -4.34
N TRP A 89 6.96 -3.25 -4.06
CA TRP A 89 7.86 -4.39 -4.22
C TRP A 89 7.46 -5.58 -3.36
N TYR A 90 6.70 -5.39 -2.30
CA TYR A 90 6.15 -6.46 -1.46
C TYR A 90 5.10 -7.32 -2.19
N SER A 91 4.58 -6.86 -3.33
CA SER A 91 3.78 -7.69 -4.23
C SER A 91 4.50 -9.00 -4.63
N ARG A 92 5.84 -9.02 -4.62
CA ARG A 92 6.64 -10.23 -4.85
C ARG A 92 6.34 -11.31 -3.81
N ALA A 93 6.26 -10.93 -2.53
CA ALA A 93 6.03 -11.86 -1.43
C ALA A 93 4.54 -12.17 -1.19
N MET A 94 3.63 -11.39 -1.75
CA MET A 94 2.19 -11.52 -1.55
C MET A 94 1.48 -11.92 -2.86
N VAL A 95 0.96 -10.96 -3.61
CA VAL A 95 0.10 -11.22 -4.75
C VAL A 95 0.78 -12.02 -5.86
N GLN A 96 2.08 -11.83 -6.10
CA GLN A 96 2.79 -12.59 -7.12
C GLN A 96 3.03 -14.05 -6.69
N LYS A 97 3.41 -14.27 -5.43
CA LYS A 97 3.55 -15.61 -4.87
C LYS A 97 2.21 -16.33 -4.88
N LEU A 98 1.14 -15.66 -4.43
CA LEU A 98 -0.21 -16.17 -4.40
C LEU A 98 -0.72 -16.64 -5.76
N ASN A 99 -0.38 -15.91 -6.83
CA ASN A 99 -0.85 -16.21 -8.18
C ASN A 99 0.17 -17.00 -9.03
N GLY A 100 1.27 -17.46 -8.44
CA GLY A 100 2.29 -18.23 -9.17
C GLY A 100 3.05 -17.39 -10.21
N TRP A 101 3.05 -16.05 -10.09
CA TRP A 101 3.73 -15.17 -11.05
C TRP A 101 5.22 -15.02 -10.76
N CYS A 102 5.70 -15.49 -9.64
CA CYS A 102 7.12 -15.59 -9.34
C CYS A 102 7.48 -17.02 -8.91
N THR A 103 8.71 -17.42 -9.21
CA THR A 103 9.26 -18.70 -8.76
C THR A 103 9.59 -18.65 -7.26
N ASP A 104 9.71 -19.84 -6.61
CA ASP A 104 10.13 -19.92 -5.22
C ASP A 104 11.50 -19.29 -5.00
N LYS A 105 12.44 -19.51 -5.93
CA LYS A 105 13.75 -18.87 -5.89
C LYS A 105 13.69 -17.34 -5.91
N GLN A 106 12.79 -16.76 -6.71
CA GLN A 106 12.58 -15.30 -6.76
C GLN A 106 11.93 -14.79 -5.47
N TYR A 107 11.00 -15.53 -4.90
CA TYR A 107 10.37 -15.22 -3.63
C TYR A 107 11.39 -15.24 -2.48
N GLU A 108 12.13 -16.33 -2.30
CA GLU A 108 13.12 -16.46 -1.22
C GLU A 108 14.24 -15.41 -1.36
N LYS A 109 14.70 -15.16 -2.57
CA LYS A 109 15.67 -14.09 -2.81
C LYS A 109 15.12 -12.73 -2.34
N PHE A 110 13.86 -12.41 -2.65
CA PHE A 110 13.24 -11.18 -2.21
C PHE A 110 13.16 -11.09 -0.68
N MET A 111 12.68 -12.15 -0.01
CA MET A 111 12.57 -12.19 1.45
C MET A 111 13.90 -11.97 2.16
N ASN A 112 15.00 -12.46 1.58
CA ASN A 112 16.35 -12.33 2.14
C ASN A 112 17.03 -10.97 1.87
N GLU A 113 16.60 -10.24 0.83
CA GLU A 113 17.28 -9.04 0.36
C GLU A 113 16.54 -7.73 0.65
N VAL A 114 15.21 -7.75 0.82
CA VAL A 114 14.39 -6.54 0.84
C VAL A 114 14.74 -5.58 1.98
N CYS A 115 14.91 -6.05 3.20
CA CYS A 115 15.28 -5.20 4.34
C CYS A 115 16.66 -4.54 4.14
N LYS A 116 17.64 -5.31 3.66
CA LYS A 116 18.96 -4.78 3.33
C LYS A 116 18.92 -3.73 2.21
N TRP A 117 17.98 -3.92 1.26
CA TRP A 117 17.80 -2.98 0.17
C TRP A 117 17.12 -1.70 0.65
N GLU A 118 16.08 -1.78 1.49
CA GLU A 118 15.40 -0.63 2.10
C GLU A 118 16.37 0.20 2.96
N ASN A 119 17.14 -0.44 3.84
CA ASN A 119 18.08 0.22 4.75
C ASN A 119 19.17 1.03 4.03
N LYS A 120 19.39 0.76 2.74
CA LYS A 120 20.36 1.52 1.91
C LYS A 120 19.76 2.76 1.25
N GLN A 121 18.47 3.05 1.43
CA GLN A 121 17.81 4.09 0.63
C GLN A 121 17.73 5.46 1.31
N ASP A 122 18.02 5.58 2.60
CA ASP A 122 17.83 6.83 3.37
C ASP A 122 16.41 7.38 3.14
N ILE A 123 15.41 6.57 3.47
CA ILE A 123 13.98 6.84 3.26
C ILE A 123 13.20 6.37 4.49
N THR A 124 12.28 7.17 4.97
CA THR A 124 11.28 6.74 5.93
C THR A 124 10.23 5.88 5.21
N PHE A 125 10.26 4.58 5.46
CA PHE A 125 9.27 3.64 4.92
C PHE A 125 8.11 3.46 5.91
N ILE A 126 6.90 3.78 5.48
CA ILE A 126 5.66 3.58 6.26
C ILE A 126 4.86 2.45 5.60
N LYS A 127 4.86 1.28 6.22
CA LYS A 127 4.29 0.04 5.67
C LYS A 127 2.92 -0.24 6.28
N LEU A 128 1.87 -0.14 5.48
CA LEU A 128 0.49 -0.21 5.91
C LEU A 128 -0.27 -1.32 5.17
N TRP A 129 -0.90 -2.21 5.92
CA TRP A 129 -1.78 -3.23 5.41
C TRP A 129 -3.23 -2.86 5.69
N LEU A 130 -4.04 -2.71 4.64
CA LEU A 130 -5.47 -2.48 4.75
C LEU A 130 -6.17 -3.84 4.94
N SER A 131 -6.56 -4.12 6.18
CA SER A 131 -7.17 -5.38 6.58
C SER A 131 -8.69 -5.32 6.39
N ILE A 132 -9.24 -6.31 5.71
CA ILE A 132 -10.69 -6.54 5.60
C ILE A 132 -10.98 -8.00 5.86
N SER A 133 -12.14 -8.29 6.42
CA SER A 133 -12.63 -9.65 6.58
C SER A 133 -13.01 -10.27 5.23
N GLU A 134 -13.17 -11.58 5.21
CA GLU A 134 -13.59 -12.30 4.00
C GLU A 134 -14.99 -11.88 3.56
N GLU A 135 -15.89 -11.71 4.51
CA GLU A 135 -17.26 -11.27 4.27
C GLU A 135 -17.29 -9.86 3.65
N GLU A 136 -16.52 -8.93 4.22
CA GLU A 136 -16.44 -7.57 3.68
C GLU A 136 -15.78 -7.58 2.29
N GLN A 137 -14.78 -8.43 2.05
CA GLN A 137 -14.19 -8.59 0.73
C GLN A 137 -15.22 -9.08 -0.29
N ALA A 138 -16.04 -10.08 0.07
CA ALA A 138 -17.10 -10.62 -0.78
C ALA A 138 -18.14 -9.53 -1.15
N ILE A 139 -18.60 -8.78 -0.16
CA ILE A 139 -19.54 -7.66 -0.37
C ILE A 139 -18.95 -6.64 -1.35
N ARG A 140 -17.67 -6.27 -1.17
CA ARG A 140 -17.02 -5.26 -2.01
C ARG A 140 -16.74 -5.75 -3.43
N ILE A 141 -16.43 -7.02 -3.62
CA ILE A 141 -16.28 -7.63 -4.94
C ILE A 141 -17.64 -7.60 -5.67
N GLY A 142 -18.71 -8.05 -5.02
CA GLY A 142 -20.07 -8.00 -5.57
C GLY A 142 -20.50 -6.57 -5.93
N THR A 143 -20.24 -5.61 -5.05
CA THR A 143 -20.51 -4.18 -5.33
C THR A 143 -19.70 -3.69 -6.55
N ARG A 144 -18.43 -4.04 -6.65
CA ARG A 144 -17.57 -3.65 -7.79
C ARG A 144 -18.09 -4.22 -9.09
N GLN A 145 -18.51 -5.49 -9.09
CA GLN A 145 -19.00 -6.20 -10.29
C GLN A 145 -20.32 -5.60 -10.80
N ASN A 146 -21.20 -5.19 -9.91
CA ASN A 146 -22.56 -4.74 -10.24
C ASN A 146 -22.67 -3.21 -10.43
N SER A 147 -21.76 -2.43 -9.91
CA SER A 147 -21.81 -0.96 -10.00
C SER A 147 -21.34 -0.46 -11.37
N PRO A 148 -22.13 0.33 -12.11
CA PRO A 148 -21.70 0.94 -13.37
C PRO A 148 -20.48 1.85 -13.21
N LEU A 149 -20.26 2.42 -12.00
CA LEU A 149 -19.12 3.29 -11.70
C LEU A 149 -17.82 2.54 -11.48
N THR A 150 -17.85 1.25 -11.15
CA THR A 150 -16.66 0.50 -10.75
C THR A 150 -16.48 -0.84 -11.48
N LYS A 151 -17.46 -1.27 -12.27
CA LYS A 151 -17.41 -2.52 -13.03
C LYS A 151 -16.18 -2.64 -13.93
N TRP A 152 -15.72 -1.54 -14.50
CA TRP A 152 -14.51 -1.49 -15.33
C TRP A 152 -13.21 -1.84 -14.57
N LYS A 153 -13.24 -1.82 -13.23
CA LYS A 153 -12.13 -2.24 -12.35
C LYS A 153 -12.17 -3.73 -12.03
N PHE A 154 -13.28 -4.41 -12.32
CA PHE A 154 -13.40 -5.84 -12.05
C PHE A 154 -12.45 -6.64 -12.92
N SER A 155 -11.66 -7.49 -12.31
CA SER A 155 -10.58 -8.24 -12.95
C SER A 155 -10.70 -9.74 -12.68
N PRO A 156 -10.00 -10.60 -13.46
CA PRO A 156 -9.90 -12.03 -13.15
C PRO A 156 -9.36 -12.32 -11.74
N ASN A 157 -8.52 -11.43 -11.18
CA ASN A 157 -8.02 -11.58 -9.82
C ASN A 157 -9.13 -11.39 -8.78
N ASP A 158 -10.04 -10.43 -9.01
CA ASP A 158 -11.21 -10.23 -8.13
C ASP A 158 -12.10 -11.50 -8.12
N ALA A 159 -12.27 -12.15 -9.26
CA ALA A 159 -13.10 -13.35 -9.39
C ALA A 159 -12.60 -14.53 -8.54
N VAL A 160 -11.29 -14.64 -8.33
CA VAL A 160 -10.67 -15.74 -7.54
C VAL A 160 -10.17 -15.30 -6.17
N ALA A 161 -10.39 -14.03 -5.80
CA ALA A 161 -9.79 -13.45 -4.59
C ALA A 161 -10.28 -14.14 -3.30
N LEU A 162 -11.56 -14.52 -3.25
CA LEU A 162 -12.15 -15.20 -2.08
C LEU A 162 -11.58 -16.61 -1.90
N SER A 163 -11.45 -17.40 -2.96
CA SER A 163 -10.87 -18.73 -2.87
C SER A 163 -9.41 -18.75 -2.42
N LYS A 164 -8.75 -17.59 -2.43
CA LYS A 164 -7.36 -17.40 -2.01
C LYS A 164 -7.23 -16.60 -0.71
N TYR A 165 -8.33 -16.41 0.01
CA TYR A 165 -8.33 -15.57 1.22
C TYR A 165 -7.32 -16.07 2.26
N ASP A 166 -7.39 -17.34 2.64
CA ASP A 166 -6.52 -17.96 3.65
C ASP A 166 -5.06 -18.00 3.19
N GLN A 167 -4.83 -18.33 1.92
CA GLN A 167 -3.46 -18.34 1.37
C GLN A 167 -2.81 -16.95 1.43
N MET A 168 -3.58 -15.89 1.13
CA MET A 168 -3.09 -14.52 1.29
C MET A 168 -2.82 -14.18 2.75
N THR A 169 -3.64 -14.68 3.69
CA THR A 169 -3.39 -14.51 5.14
C THR A 169 -2.04 -15.12 5.52
N ILE A 170 -1.78 -16.34 5.11
CA ILE A 170 -0.50 -17.03 5.39
C ILE A 170 0.70 -16.24 4.85
N LEU A 171 0.62 -15.77 3.60
CA LEU A 171 1.69 -14.99 2.98
C LEU A 171 1.90 -13.63 3.68
N LYS A 172 0.81 -12.95 4.04
CA LYS A 172 0.85 -11.69 4.80
C LYS A 172 1.51 -11.91 6.16
N GLU A 173 1.11 -12.91 6.93
CA GLU A 173 1.69 -13.20 8.23
C GLU A 173 3.19 -13.52 8.12
N ARG A 174 3.61 -14.28 7.12
CA ARG A 174 5.03 -14.53 6.89
C ARG A 174 5.82 -13.24 6.61
N VAL A 175 5.27 -12.32 5.84
CA VAL A 175 5.89 -11.00 5.60
C VAL A 175 5.99 -10.20 6.90
N PHE A 176 4.92 -10.17 7.70
CA PHE A 176 4.88 -9.40 8.95
C PHE A 176 5.87 -9.93 9.99
N THR A 177 5.91 -11.24 10.16
CA THR A 177 6.81 -11.87 11.15
C THR A 177 8.28 -11.85 10.74
N THR A 178 8.56 -11.92 9.43
CA THR A 178 9.94 -12.00 8.93
C THR A 178 10.56 -10.63 8.66
N LEU A 179 9.77 -9.67 8.15
CA LEU A 179 10.28 -8.40 7.63
C LEU A 179 9.93 -7.19 8.52
N GLY A 180 9.13 -7.39 9.56
CA GLY A 180 8.81 -6.37 10.59
C GLY A 180 8.20 -5.07 10.07
N ASP A 181 7.99 -4.12 10.99
CA ASP A 181 7.56 -2.71 10.74
C ASP A 181 6.26 -2.52 9.95
N TRP A 182 5.40 -3.54 9.90
CA TRP A 182 4.09 -3.46 9.28
C TRP A 182 3.02 -3.04 10.28
N HIS A 183 2.17 -2.10 9.87
CA HIS A 183 0.98 -1.71 10.61
C HIS A 183 -0.27 -2.22 9.90
N SER A 184 -1.03 -3.08 10.57
CA SER A 184 -2.34 -3.55 10.09
C SER A 184 -3.41 -2.55 10.53
N ILE A 185 -4.17 -2.03 9.57
CA ILE A 185 -5.26 -1.08 9.81
C ILE A 185 -6.57 -1.76 9.43
N ASP A 186 -7.55 -1.78 10.33
CA ASP A 186 -8.89 -2.28 10.03
C ASP A 186 -9.58 -1.36 9.01
N TYR A 187 -9.97 -1.98 7.89
CA TYR A 187 -10.63 -1.32 6.76
C TYR A 187 -12.03 -1.88 6.49
N ASN A 188 -12.61 -2.66 7.40
CA ASN A 188 -14.01 -3.09 7.28
C ASN A 188 -14.93 -1.88 7.19
N ASN A 189 -14.66 -0.84 7.98
CA ASN A 189 -15.26 0.49 7.79
C ASN A 189 -14.25 1.43 7.11
N LYS A 190 -14.51 1.80 5.85
CA LYS A 190 -13.59 2.66 5.07
C LYS A 190 -13.34 4.03 5.69
N LYS A 191 -14.36 4.66 6.34
CA LYS A 191 -14.20 5.98 6.96
C LYS A 191 -13.30 5.90 8.18
N ALA A 192 -13.56 4.94 9.07
CA ALA A 192 -12.73 4.69 10.24
C ALA A 192 -11.30 4.29 9.85
N GLY A 193 -11.16 3.39 8.85
CA GLY A 193 -9.86 2.95 8.35
C GLY A 193 -9.03 4.09 7.75
N ARG A 194 -9.64 5.01 7.01
CA ARG A 194 -8.93 6.19 6.48
C ARG A 194 -8.42 7.09 7.59
N LEU A 195 -9.27 7.37 8.60
CA LEU A 195 -8.85 8.14 9.75
C LEU A 195 -7.69 7.48 10.51
N ALA A 196 -7.81 6.19 10.82
CA ALA A 196 -6.76 5.45 11.51
C ALA A 196 -5.44 5.42 10.72
N LEU A 197 -5.53 5.27 9.39
CA LEU A 197 -4.37 5.21 8.51
C LEU A 197 -3.65 6.56 8.44
N ILE A 198 -4.36 7.67 8.23
CA ILE A 198 -3.73 9.00 8.17
C ILE A 198 -3.14 9.39 9.52
N THR A 199 -3.84 9.08 10.63
CA THR A 199 -3.31 9.29 11.99
C THR A 199 -1.99 8.54 12.17
N LYS A 200 -1.92 7.27 11.77
CA LYS A 200 -0.67 6.49 11.85
C LYS A 200 0.47 7.11 11.03
N ILE A 201 0.19 7.62 9.82
CA ILE A 201 1.21 8.31 9.01
C ILE A 201 1.70 9.57 9.71
N VAL A 202 0.78 10.39 10.20
CA VAL A 202 1.10 11.64 10.92
C VAL A 202 1.93 11.37 12.17
N ASP A 203 1.57 10.35 12.96
CA ASP A 203 2.29 9.98 14.19
C ASP A 203 3.73 9.54 13.89
N ILE A 204 3.93 8.72 12.87
CA ILE A 204 5.27 8.29 12.45
C ILE A 204 6.11 9.49 11.98
N LEU A 205 5.52 10.37 11.19
CA LEU A 205 6.23 11.54 10.65
C LEU A 205 6.52 12.62 11.71
N LYS A 206 5.76 12.67 12.81
CA LYS A 206 6.04 13.56 13.95
C LYS A 206 7.11 13.01 14.90
N GLY A 207 7.29 11.70 14.92
CA GLY A 207 8.28 11.04 15.79
C GLY A 207 9.70 10.99 15.17
N ASN A 208 9.84 11.38 13.93
CA ASN A 208 11.11 11.53 13.21
C ASN A 208 11.52 13.01 13.19
#